data_1f27c858407d8f03606265fe63c10eaf
#
_entry.id   1f27c858407d8f03606265fe63c10eaf
#
_cell.length_a   1.000
_cell.length_b   1.000
_cell.length_c   1.000
_cell.angle_alpha   90.00
_cell.angle_beta   90.00
_cell.angle_gamma   90.00
#
_symmetry.space_group_name_H-M   'P 1'
#
loop_
_entity.id
_entity.type
_entity.pdbx_description
1 polymer ?
#
loop_
_entity_poly.entity_id
_entity_poly.type
_entity_poly.pdbx_seq_one_letter_code
_entity_poly.pdbx_strand_id
1 'polypeptide(L)'
;MPIEEDMHGTYILNSKDLRAIEHVQRLTEMGIDSFKIEGRTKSPYYVARTAQAYRSAIDDAVAGRPFNPVLMGHLEGLANRGYTDGFYVRHPDKDQQNYLRGFSLSGRSLYVGNVIDVDNEKQLVKIEVKNRFSVGDKLEIIQPSGNTDFVIEEIFSQKGEPMRVVPGAGYTVWAKLPMNSNGAFIARYVEQENATKIEQIPIMEA
;
A
#
# COMPACT_ATOMS: atom_id res chain seq x y z
N MET A 1 17.49 0.67 -19.80
CA MET A 1 17.77 1.22 -18.45
C MET A 1 19.25 1.54 -18.43
N PRO A 2 19.66 2.74 -18.06
CA PRO A 2 21.07 3.01 -17.88
C PRO A 2 21.60 2.16 -16.72
N ILE A 3 22.81 1.64 -16.89
CA ILE A 3 23.56 0.92 -15.88
C ILE A 3 24.78 1.77 -15.60
N GLU A 4 25.00 2.12 -14.35
CA GLU A 4 26.23 2.79 -13.91
C GLU A 4 27.03 1.81 -13.04
N GLU A 5 28.32 1.81 -13.21
CA GLU A 5 29.26 0.95 -12.47
C GLU A 5 30.34 1.82 -11.85
N ASP A 6 30.57 1.65 -10.56
CA ASP A 6 31.66 2.28 -9.83
C ASP A 6 32.43 1.25 -8.99
N MET A 7 33.37 1.71 -8.17
CA MET A 7 34.18 0.83 -7.33
C MET A 7 33.39 0.15 -6.20
N HIS A 8 32.10 0.49 -6.01
CA HIS A 8 31.22 -0.10 -5.01
C HIS A 8 30.19 -1.07 -5.60
N GLY A 9 30.07 -1.16 -6.94
CA GLY A 9 29.19 -2.12 -7.61
C GLY A 9 28.50 -1.60 -8.85
N THR A 10 27.59 -2.43 -9.38
CA THR A 10 26.78 -2.13 -10.55
C THR A 10 25.39 -1.65 -10.11
N TYR A 11 24.97 -0.48 -10.56
CA TYR A 11 23.68 0.13 -10.26
C TYR A 11 22.74 0.04 -11.45
N ILE A 12 21.57 -0.58 -11.22
CA ILE A 12 20.47 -0.54 -12.19
C ILE A 12 19.58 0.66 -11.82
N LEU A 13 19.59 1.67 -12.68
CA LEU A 13 18.83 2.90 -12.46
C LEU A 13 17.34 2.64 -12.63
N ASN A 14 16.62 2.56 -11.52
CA ASN A 14 15.17 2.47 -11.47
C ASN A 14 14.56 3.86 -11.25
N SER A 15 13.63 4.26 -12.14
CA SER A 15 12.89 5.49 -11.95
C SER A 15 11.98 5.41 -10.71
N LYS A 16 11.81 6.53 -10.01
CA LYS A 16 10.78 6.70 -8.98
C LYS A 16 9.38 6.52 -9.56
N ASP A 17 8.42 6.16 -8.73
CA ASP A 17 7.01 6.07 -9.14
C ASP A 17 6.46 7.49 -9.35
N LEU A 18 5.83 7.74 -10.51
CA LEU A 18 5.16 9.02 -10.78
C LEU A 18 3.90 9.12 -9.93
N ARG A 19 3.78 10.18 -9.14
CA ARG A 19 2.60 10.49 -8.35
C ARG A 19 2.11 11.90 -8.68
N ALA A 20 0.90 11.99 -9.24
CA ALA A 20 0.30 13.24 -9.67
C ALA A 20 -0.97 13.60 -8.88
N ILE A 21 -1.23 12.95 -7.74
CA ILE A 21 -2.50 13.11 -7.01
C ILE A 21 -2.73 14.54 -6.52
N GLU A 22 -1.68 15.26 -6.15
CA GLU A 22 -1.73 16.66 -5.71
C GLU A 22 -2.09 17.61 -6.86
N HIS A 23 -1.90 17.16 -8.10
CA HIS A 23 -2.18 17.96 -9.32
C HIS A 23 -3.57 17.70 -9.91
N VAL A 24 -4.31 16.72 -9.39
CA VAL A 24 -5.62 16.30 -9.92
C VAL A 24 -6.60 17.47 -9.96
N GLN A 25 -6.68 18.28 -8.91
CA GLN A 25 -7.56 19.45 -8.86
C GLN A 25 -7.24 20.40 -10.00
N ARG A 26 -5.98 20.81 -10.14
CA ARG A 26 -5.53 21.74 -11.18
C ARG A 26 -5.75 21.18 -12.60
N LEU A 27 -5.49 19.88 -12.79
CA LEU A 27 -5.70 19.23 -14.09
C LEU A 27 -7.19 19.17 -14.45
N THR A 28 -8.07 18.95 -13.47
CA THR A 28 -9.52 18.99 -13.66
C THR A 28 -9.99 20.40 -14.03
N GLU A 29 -9.50 21.44 -13.34
CA GLU A 29 -9.80 22.85 -13.64
C GLU A 29 -9.32 23.26 -15.05
N MET A 30 -8.23 22.67 -15.54
CA MET A 30 -7.72 22.87 -16.91
C MET A 30 -8.56 22.15 -17.98
N GLY A 31 -9.57 21.34 -17.60
CA GLY A 31 -10.44 20.62 -18.51
C GLY A 31 -9.87 19.31 -19.03
N ILE A 32 -9.04 18.62 -18.27
CA ILE A 32 -8.58 17.26 -18.61
C ILE A 32 -9.74 16.28 -18.43
N ASP A 33 -10.15 15.61 -19.50
CA ASP A 33 -11.32 14.73 -19.53
C ASP A 33 -11.08 13.38 -18.83
N SER A 34 -9.85 12.86 -18.82
CA SER A 34 -9.57 11.58 -18.18
C SER A 34 -8.12 11.44 -17.73
N PHE A 35 -7.93 10.62 -16.67
CA PHE A 35 -6.62 10.27 -16.14
C PHE A 35 -6.37 8.78 -16.32
N LYS A 36 -5.23 8.44 -16.92
CA LYS A 36 -4.79 7.06 -17.04
C LYS A 36 -3.82 6.73 -15.92
N ILE A 37 -4.16 5.71 -15.11
CA ILE A 37 -3.29 5.17 -14.08
C ILE A 37 -2.63 3.91 -14.62
N GLU A 38 -1.30 3.84 -14.58
CA GLU A 38 -0.54 2.69 -15.03
C GLU A 38 0.06 1.94 -13.85
N GLY A 39 -0.29 0.66 -13.69
CA GLY A 39 0.15 -0.18 -12.58
C GLY A 39 0.41 -1.64 -12.99
N ARG A 40 0.76 -1.90 -14.26
CA ARG A 40 0.87 -3.25 -14.83
C ARG A 40 1.75 -4.22 -14.05
N THR A 41 2.82 -3.73 -13.44
CA THR A 41 3.77 -4.54 -12.67
C THR A 41 3.53 -4.48 -11.15
N LYS A 42 2.49 -3.80 -10.73
CA LYS A 42 2.15 -3.62 -9.31
C LYS A 42 1.19 -4.71 -8.84
N SER A 43 1.13 -4.92 -7.51
CA SER A 43 0.18 -5.88 -6.91
C SER A 43 -1.28 -5.40 -7.07
N PRO A 44 -2.26 -6.31 -7.05
CA PRO A 44 -3.68 -5.93 -7.05
C PRO A 44 -4.03 -4.97 -5.90
N TYR A 45 -3.46 -5.17 -4.72
CA TYR A 45 -3.62 -4.26 -3.58
C TYR A 45 -3.14 -2.84 -3.90
N TYR A 46 -1.95 -2.70 -4.52
CA TYR A 46 -1.41 -1.40 -4.93
C TYR A 46 -2.38 -0.71 -5.91
N VAL A 47 -2.84 -1.43 -6.92
CA VAL A 47 -3.76 -0.90 -7.93
C VAL A 47 -5.07 -0.45 -7.30
N ALA A 48 -5.67 -1.27 -6.44
CA ALA A 48 -6.92 -0.94 -5.76
C ALA A 48 -6.78 0.31 -4.88
N ARG A 49 -5.73 0.38 -4.07
CA ARG A 49 -5.48 1.52 -3.17
C ARG A 49 -5.21 2.81 -3.95
N THR A 50 -4.42 2.72 -5.02
CA THR A 50 -4.14 3.86 -5.91
C THR A 50 -5.43 4.34 -6.59
N ALA A 51 -6.21 3.42 -7.18
CA ALA A 51 -7.47 3.76 -7.82
C ALA A 51 -8.45 4.44 -6.84
N GLN A 52 -8.55 3.93 -5.62
CA GLN A 52 -9.39 4.51 -4.57
C GLN A 52 -8.96 5.93 -4.20
N ALA A 53 -7.65 6.16 -3.99
CA ALA A 53 -7.13 7.49 -3.65
C ALA A 53 -7.36 8.50 -4.78
N TYR A 54 -7.05 8.13 -6.03
CA TYR A 54 -7.30 9.01 -7.18
C TYR A 54 -8.78 9.23 -7.46
N ARG A 55 -9.66 8.21 -7.27
CA ARG A 55 -11.11 8.40 -7.39
C ARG A 55 -11.62 9.46 -6.41
N SER A 56 -11.18 9.37 -5.14
CA SER A 56 -11.53 10.37 -4.13
C SER A 56 -11.03 11.77 -4.50
N ALA A 57 -9.78 11.89 -4.98
CA ALA A 57 -9.22 13.18 -5.41
C ALA A 57 -9.99 13.79 -6.60
N ILE A 58 -10.41 12.96 -7.57
CA ILE A 58 -11.20 13.39 -8.72
C ILE A 58 -12.59 13.83 -8.27
N ASP A 59 -13.26 13.07 -7.40
CA ASP A 59 -14.60 13.42 -6.90
C ASP A 59 -14.57 14.72 -6.09
N ASP A 60 -13.52 14.96 -5.32
CA ASP A 60 -13.32 16.22 -4.62
C ASP A 60 -13.11 17.38 -5.59
N ALA A 61 -12.24 17.20 -6.59
CA ALA A 61 -11.96 18.23 -7.59
C ALA A 61 -13.22 18.61 -8.41
N VAL A 62 -13.98 17.61 -8.88
CA VAL A 62 -15.24 17.83 -9.63
C VAL A 62 -16.28 18.52 -8.77
N ALA A 63 -16.34 18.24 -7.48
CA ALA A 63 -17.23 18.88 -6.53
C ALA A 63 -16.74 20.27 -6.05
N GLY A 64 -15.60 20.75 -6.54
CA GLY A 64 -14.99 22.01 -6.12
C GLY A 64 -14.44 21.99 -4.68
N ARG A 65 -14.21 20.84 -4.12
CA ARG A 65 -13.59 20.69 -2.79
C ARG A 65 -12.07 20.76 -2.90
N PRO A 66 -11.36 21.31 -1.90
CA PRO A 66 -9.92 21.36 -1.89
C PRO A 66 -9.31 19.94 -1.79
N PHE A 67 -8.09 19.78 -2.30
CA PHE A 67 -7.35 18.54 -2.21
C PHE A 67 -7.23 18.07 -0.74
N ASN A 68 -7.54 16.80 -0.50
CA ASN A 68 -7.43 16.18 0.82
C ASN A 68 -6.02 15.57 1.03
N PRO A 69 -5.14 16.14 1.89
CA PRO A 69 -3.78 15.65 2.10
C PRO A 69 -3.70 14.22 2.66
N VAL A 70 -4.76 13.70 3.29
CA VAL A 70 -4.82 12.32 3.81
C VAL A 70 -4.61 11.30 2.69
N LEU A 71 -5.02 11.62 1.45
CA LEU A 71 -4.85 10.76 0.28
C LEU A 71 -3.36 10.51 -0.05
N MET A 72 -2.46 11.43 0.32
CA MET A 72 -1.01 11.22 0.20
C MET A 72 -0.56 10.06 1.08
N GLY A 73 -1.02 10.01 2.33
CA GLY A 73 -0.69 8.94 3.27
C GLY A 73 -1.14 7.56 2.79
N HIS A 74 -2.26 7.47 2.06
CA HIS A 74 -2.71 6.22 1.46
C HIS A 74 -1.74 5.69 0.39
N LEU A 75 -1.12 6.58 -0.38
CA LEU A 75 -0.14 6.20 -1.40
C LEU A 75 1.25 5.94 -0.79
N GLU A 76 1.67 6.73 0.19
CA GLU A 76 2.95 6.54 0.89
C GLU A 76 3.03 5.19 1.62
N GLY A 77 1.90 4.65 2.05
CA GLY A 77 1.79 3.30 2.62
C GLY A 77 2.00 2.16 1.62
N LEU A 78 2.04 2.43 0.32
CA LEU A 78 2.23 1.42 -0.71
C LEU A 78 3.72 1.13 -0.94
N ALA A 79 4.02 -0.11 -1.35
CA ALA A 79 5.37 -0.50 -1.76
C ALA A 79 5.81 0.27 -3.01
N ASN A 80 6.63 1.30 -2.83
CA ASN A 80 7.08 2.20 -3.89
C ASN A 80 8.61 2.37 -3.88
N ARG A 81 9.16 2.96 -4.93
CA ARG A 81 10.59 3.27 -5.10
C ARG A 81 10.93 4.72 -4.76
N GLY A 82 10.13 5.36 -3.95
CA GLY A 82 10.04 6.79 -3.80
C GLY A 82 9.16 7.40 -4.88
N TYR A 83 8.59 8.57 -4.58
CA TYR A 83 7.69 9.27 -5.50
C TYR A 83 8.37 10.48 -6.15
N THR A 84 7.87 10.83 -7.33
CA THR A 84 8.19 12.05 -8.05
C THR A 84 6.92 12.61 -8.69
N ASP A 85 6.82 13.91 -8.78
CA ASP A 85 5.80 14.61 -9.57
C ASP A 85 6.21 14.76 -11.06
N GLY A 86 7.40 14.24 -11.43
CA GLY A 86 7.90 14.27 -12.80
C GLY A 86 8.05 15.69 -13.32
N PHE A 87 7.38 16.00 -14.44
CA PHE A 87 7.43 17.31 -15.12
C PHE A 87 6.27 18.26 -14.77
N TYR A 88 5.41 17.92 -13.79
CA TYR A 88 4.25 18.73 -13.48
C TYR A 88 4.59 20.12 -12.93
N VAL A 89 5.71 20.28 -12.24
CA VAL A 89 6.12 21.55 -11.63
C VAL A 89 7.40 22.09 -12.25
N ARG A 90 8.40 21.24 -12.51
CA ARG A 90 9.70 21.63 -13.06
C ARG A 90 10.37 20.48 -13.79
N HIS A 91 11.44 20.76 -14.52
CA HIS A 91 12.30 19.69 -15.05
C HIS A 91 12.92 18.89 -13.91
N PRO A 92 12.88 17.55 -13.96
CA PRO A 92 13.47 16.71 -12.94
C PRO A 92 14.99 16.86 -12.93
N ASP A 93 15.55 17.12 -11.74
CA ASP A 93 16.98 17.01 -11.49
C ASP A 93 17.40 15.54 -11.36
N LYS A 94 18.72 15.27 -11.30
CA LYS A 94 19.28 13.91 -11.13
C LYS A 94 18.76 13.19 -9.87
N ASP A 95 18.27 13.92 -8.88
CA ASP A 95 17.70 13.40 -7.62
C ASP A 95 16.37 12.65 -7.78
N GLN A 96 15.79 12.61 -8.97
CA GLN A 96 14.54 11.91 -9.27
C GLN A 96 14.68 10.39 -9.37
N GLN A 97 15.89 9.86 -9.28
CA GLN A 97 16.16 8.43 -9.30
C GLN A 97 16.47 7.90 -7.89
N ASN A 98 16.01 6.69 -7.59
CA ASN A 98 16.26 6.07 -6.30
C ASN A 98 17.61 5.33 -6.32
N TYR A 99 18.69 6.07 -6.13
CA TYR A 99 20.06 5.52 -6.15
C TYR A 99 20.42 4.74 -4.87
N LEU A 100 19.80 5.07 -3.75
CA LEU A 100 20.25 4.60 -2.43
C LEU A 100 19.43 3.42 -1.89
N ARG A 101 18.29 3.07 -2.51
CA ARG A 101 17.40 2.05 -1.98
C ARG A 101 16.84 1.18 -3.10
N GLY A 102 17.44 0.02 -3.29
CA GLY A 102 17.02 -0.98 -4.29
C GLY A 102 15.70 -1.67 -3.99
N PHE A 103 15.02 -1.35 -2.88
CA PHE A 103 13.76 -1.95 -2.44
C PHE A 103 12.69 -0.91 -2.18
N SER A 104 11.43 -1.34 -2.24
CA SER A 104 10.28 -0.51 -1.93
C SER A 104 10.13 -0.33 -0.42
N LEU A 105 9.91 0.92 0.02
CA LEU A 105 9.52 1.23 1.38
C LEU A 105 8.00 1.24 1.48
N SER A 106 7.44 0.50 2.40
CA SER A 106 6.04 0.67 2.79
C SER A 106 5.99 1.47 4.08
N GLY A 107 5.35 2.60 4.03
CA GLY A 107 5.06 3.41 5.21
C GLY A 107 3.90 2.84 6.00
N ARG A 108 3.33 3.27 6.92
CA ARG A 108 2.21 3.08 7.85
C ARG A 108 1.19 1.95 7.62
N SER A 109 1.10 1.33 6.43
CA SER A 109 0.12 0.29 6.13
C SER A 109 0.79 -0.87 5.40
N LEU A 110 0.69 -2.08 5.97
CA LEU A 110 1.22 -3.30 5.38
C LEU A 110 0.08 -4.16 4.86
N TYR A 111 0.12 -4.52 3.58
CA TYR A 111 -0.82 -5.47 3.00
C TYR A 111 -0.76 -6.84 3.68
N VAL A 112 -1.89 -7.29 4.24
CA VAL A 112 -1.98 -8.55 5.00
C VAL A 112 -2.48 -9.70 4.14
N GLY A 113 -3.51 -9.48 3.32
CA GLY A 113 -4.09 -10.54 2.51
C GLY A 113 -5.41 -10.17 1.87
N ASN A 114 -6.03 -11.16 1.23
CA ASN A 114 -7.33 -11.06 0.56
C ASN A 114 -8.38 -11.89 1.29
N VAL A 115 -9.59 -11.37 1.36
CA VAL A 115 -10.76 -12.18 1.68
C VAL A 115 -11.14 -12.97 0.43
N ILE A 116 -11.10 -14.32 0.53
CA ILE A 116 -11.34 -15.22 -0.60
C ILE A 116 -12.63 -16.03 -0.47
N ASP A 117 -13.23 -16.05 0.71
CA ASP A 117 -14.47 -16.80 0.99
C ASP A 117 -15.15 -16.27 2.26
N VAL A 118 -16.43 -16.54 2.43
CA VAL A 118 -17.22 -16.10 3.56
C VAL A 118 -18.15 -17.21 4.04
N ASP A 119 -18.06 -17.56 5.31
CA ASP A 119 -18.98 -18.46 6.00
C ASP A 119 -20.01 -17.60 6.79
N ASN A 120 -21.18 -17.41 6.19
CA ASN A 120 -22.24 -16.58 6.78
C ASN A 120 -22.87 -17.23 8.02
N GLU A 121 -22.82 -18.56 8.16
CA GLU A 121 -23.38 -19.25 9.33
C GLU A 121 -22.51 -19.01 10.56
N LYS A 122 -21.19 -19.11 10.39
CA LYS A 122 -20.21 -18.90 11.45
C LYS A 122 -19.79 -17.44 11.62
N GLN A 123 -20.20 -16.55 10.71
CA GLN A 123 -19.76 -15.15 10.67
C GLN A 123 -18.23 -15.03 10.58
N LEU A 124 -17.61 -15.90 9.77
CA LEU A 124 -16.17 -15.92 9.55
C LEU A 124 -15.85 -15.64 8.09
N VAL A 125 -14.71 -15.01 7.86
CA VAL A 125 -14.15 -14.82 6.52
C VAL A 125 -12.85 -15.60 6.37
N LYS A 126 -12.62 -16.11 5.18
CA LYS A 126 -11.42 -16.83 4.82
C LYS A 126 -10.42 -15.88 4.18
N ILE A 127 -9.23 -15.81 4.75
CA ILE A 127 -8.18 -14.88 4.33
C ILE A 127 -7.03 -15.67 3.71
N GLU A 128 -6.70 -15.37 2.46
CA GLU A 128 -5.43 -15.76 1.86
C GLU A 128 -4.35 -14.79 2.32
N VAL A 129 -3.41 -15.27 3.13
CA VAL A 129 -2.44 -14.43 3.83
C VAL A 129 -1.23 -14.14 2.96
N LYS A 130 -0.79 -12.89 2.95
CA LYS A 130 0.40 -12.40 2.23
C LYS A 130 1.51 -11.93 3.17
N ASN A 131 1.15 -11.34 4.31
CA ASN A 131 2.09 -10.90 5.33
C ASN A 131 1.59 -11.26 6.73
N ARG A 132 2.53 -11.28 7.69
CA ARG A 132 2.27 -11.60 9.08
C ARG A 132 1.29 -10.63 9.74
N PHE A 133 0.36 -11.17 10.55
CA PHE A 133 -0.48 -10.41 11.47
C PHE A 133 -0.84 -11.26 12.70
N SER A 134 -1.38 -10.62 13.72
CA SER A 134 -1.64 -11.23 15.02
C SER A 134 -2.96 -10.74 15.60
N VAL A 135 -3.55 -11.53 16.48
CA VAL A 135 -4.65 -11.08 17.35
C VAL A 135 -4.20 -9.82 18.10
N GLY A 136 -5.06 -8.81 18.12
CA GLY A 136 -4.80 -7.49 18.68
C GLY A 136 -4.26 -6.46 17.69
N ASP A 137 -3.85 -6.86 16.47
CA ASP A 137 -3.43 -5.91 15.44
C ASP A 137 -4.61 -5.04 14.99
N LYS A 138 -4.36 -3.74 14.77
CA LYS A 138 -5.29 -2.86 14.09
C LYS A 138 -5.20 -3.08 12.59
N LEU A 139 -6.31 -3.48 11.99
CA LEU A 139 -6.44 -3.79 10.56
C LEU A 139 -7.44 -2.86 9.90
N GLU A 140 -7.31 -2.73 8.57
CA GLU A 140 -8.24 -2.02 7.70
C GLU A 140 -8.76 -2.97 6.63
N ILE A 141 -10.09 -3.07 6.49
CA ILE A 141 -10.76 -3.69 5.34
C ILE A 141 -10.87 -2.63 4.25
N ILE A 142 -10.42 -2.96 3.05
CA ILE A 142 -10.40 -2.08 1.89
C ILE A 142 -11.27 -2.67 0.80
N GLN A 143 -12.33 -1.95 0.43
CA GLN A 143 -13.31 -2.39 -0.57
C GLN A 143 -13.95 -1.20 -1.29
N PRO A 144 -14.60 -1.41 -2.45
CA PRO A 144 -15.19 -0.31 -3.23
C PRO A 144 -16.26 0.48 -2.49
N SER A 145 -16.98 -0.14 -1.56
CA SER A 145 -18.04 0.51 -0.75
C SER A 145 -17.50 1.42 0.37
N GLY A 146 -16.19 1.41 0.62
CA GLY A 146 -15.54 2.18 1.68
C GLY A 146 -14.65 1.29 2.54
N ASN A 147 -13.78 1.92 3.32
CA ASN A 147 -12.85 1.25 4.20
C ASN A 147 -13.38 1.21 5.63
N THR A 148 -12.99 0.18 6.38
CA THR A 148 -13.39 0.01 7.77
C THR A 148 -12.20 -0.45 8.61
N ASP A 149 -11.90 0.30 9.67
CA ASP A 149 -10.89 -0.07 10.66
C ASP A 149 -11.48 -0.98 11.71
N PHE A 150 -10.69 -1.96 12.16
CA PHE A 150 -11.07 -2.84 13.25
C PHE A 150 -9.82 -3.43 13.94
N VAL A 151 -10.02 -4.00 15.12
CA VAL A 151 -9.00 -4.80 15.80
C VAL A 151 -9.35 -6.27 15.63
N ILE A 152 -8.40 -7.08 15.18
CA ILE A 152 -8.64 -8.52 15.00
C ILE A 152 -8.61 -9.22 16.36
N GLU A 153 -9.74 -9.86 16.72
CA GLU A 153 -9.91 -10.53 18.03
C GLU A 153 -9.70 -12.04 17.94
N GLU A 154 -10.11 -12.65 16.84
CA GLU A 154 -10.12 -14.11 16.68
C GLU A 154 -9.59 -14.52 15.31
N ILE A 155 -8.67 -15.49 15.32
CA ILE A 155 -8.11 -16.11 14.11
C ILE A 155 -8.14 -17.62 14.30
N PHE A 156 -8.50 -18.35 13.28
CA PHE A 156 -8.55 -19.82 13.29
C PHE A 156 -7.78 -20.40 12.10
N SER A 157 -7.13 -21.53 12.30
CA SER A 157 -6.53 -22.32 11.24
C SER A 157 -7.61 -22.84 10.28
N GLN A 158 -7.19 -23.41 9.13
CA GLN A 158 -8.13 -24.09 8.22
C GLN A 158 -8.87 -25.27 8.90
N LYS A 159 -8.31 -25.83 9.97
CA LYS A 159 -8.91 -26.91 10.76
C LYS A 159 -9.84 -26.40 11.87
N GLY A 160 -9.98 -25.09 12.02
CA GLY A 160 -10.79 -24.47 13.09
C GLY A 160 -10.07 -24.32 14.43
N GLU A 161 -8.75 -24.56 14.48
CA GLU A 161 -7.97 -24.40 15.71
C GLU A 161 -7.64 -22.90 15.92
N PRO A 162 -7.76 -22.37 17.15
CA PRO A 162 -7.46 -20.96 17.41
C PRO A 162 -5.96 -20.67 17.21
N MET A 163 -5.68 -19.51 16.61
CA MET A 163 -4.32 -19.01 16.36
C MET A 163 -4.16 -17.61 16.93
N ARG A 164 -3.00 -17.32 17.53
CA ARG A 164 -2.67 -15.95 17.97
C ARG A 164 -1.89 -15.17 16.93
N VAL A 165 -1.10 -15.85 16.11
CA VAL A 165 -0.20 -15.25 15.11
C VAL A 165 -0.30 -16.04 13.82
N VAL A 166 -0.44 -15.35 12.71
CA VAL A 166 -0.32 -15.90 11.36
C VAL A 166 1.07 -15.50 10.82
N PRO A 167 1.94 -16.47 10.50
CA PRO A 167 3.35 -16.15 10.16
C PRO A 167 3.53 -15.33 8.87
N GLY A 168 2.64 -15.48 7.88
CA GLY A 168 2.75 -14.74 6.63
C GLY A 168 2.25 -15.51 5.41
N ALA A 169 2.88 -15.30 4.26
CA ALA A 169 2.48 -15.90 2.99
C ALA A 169 2.44 -17.44 3.03
N GLY A 170 1.52 -18.02 2.26
CA GLY A 170 1.30 -19.47 2.20
C GLY A 170 0.28 -19.99 3.21
N TYR A 171 -0.18 -19.15 4.13
CA TYR A 171 -1.26 -19.49 5.06
C TYR A 171 -2.62 -19.06 4.50
N THR A 172 -3.63 -19.83 4.87
CA THR A 172 -5.05 -19.47 4.73
C THR A 172 -5.68 -19.66 6.10
N VAL A 173 -6.40 -18.67 6.57
CA VAL A 173 -7.00 -18.66 7.90
C VAL A 173 -8.45 -18.20 7.85
N TRP A 174 -9.22 -18.56 8.87
CA TRP A 174 -10.53 -17.98 9.14
C TRP A 174 -10.40 -16.90 10.21
N ALA A 175 -11.14 -15.80 10.06
CA ALA A 175 -11.14 -14.72 11.02
C ALA A 175 -12.52 -14.09 11.12
N LYS A 176 -12.85 -13.54 12.30
CA LYS A 176 -14.07 -12.77 12.49
C LYS A 176 -13.82 -11.32 12.09
N LEU A 177 -14.54 -10.86 11.07
CA LEU A 177 -14.51 -9.48 10.61
C LEU A 177 -15.84 -8.77 10.86
N PRO A 178 -15.84 -7.43 11.03
CA PRO A 178 -17.05 -6.67 11.34
C PRO A 178 -18.09 -6.63 10.23
N MET A 179 -17.73 -7.01 8.99
CA MET A 179 -18.65 -7.04 7.86
C MET A 179 -18.29 -8.16 6.87
N ASN A 180 -19.30 -8.56 6.11
CA ASN A 180 -19.10 -9.49 4.98
C ASN A 180 -18.36 -8.75 3.86
N SER A 181 -17.15 -9.19 3.53
CA SER A 181 -16.22 -8.47 2.66
C SER A 181 -15.53 -9.39 1.65
N ASN A 182 -16.30 -10.29 1.00
CA ASN A 182 -15.72 -11.15 -0.03
C ASN A 182 -15.02 -10.33 -1.12
N GLY A 183 -13.78 -10.70 -1.44
CA GLY A 183 -12.93 -9.98 -2.39
C GLY A 183 -12.24 -8.72 -1.83
N ALA A 184 -12.48 -8.35 -0.57
CA ALA A 184 -11.80 -7.22 0.05
C ALA A 184 -10.31 -7.47 0.27
N PHE A 185 -9.52 -6.40 0.28
CA PHE A 185 -8.14 -6.43 0.76
C PHE A 185 -8.08 -6.12 2.25
N ILE A 186 -7.10 -6.67 2.94
CA ILE A 186 -6.82 -6.38 4.34
C ILE A 186 -5.42 -5.82 4.47
N ALA A 187 -5.30 -4.71 5.19
CA ALA A 187 -4.04 -4.08 5.53
C ALA A 187 -3.90 -3.96 7.05
N ARG A 188 -2.66 -3.96 7.55
CA ARG A 188 -2.32 -3.74 8.95
C ARG A 188 -1.64 -2.39 9.12
N TYR A 189 -2.02 -1.63 10.14
CA TYR A 189 -1.27 -0.46 10.54
C TYR A 189 0.05 -0.86 11.21
N VAL A 190 1.14 -0.21 10.80
CA VAL A 190 2.48 -0.42 11.38
C VAL A 190 2.81 0.78 12.25
N GLU A 191 3.03 0.57 13.56
CA GLU A 191 3.47 1.62 14.46
C GLU A 191 4.92 2.04 14.14
N GLN A 192 5.20 3.33 14.22
CA GLN A 192 6.51 3.91 13.81
C GLN A 192 7.69 3.45 14.67
N GLU A 193 7.48 2.91 15.86
CA GLU A 193 8.57 2.47 16.75
C GLU A 193 9.46 1.35 16.18
N ASN A 194 8.95 0.58 15.21
CA ASN A 194 9.73 -0.49 14.57
C ASN A 194 10.52 -0.05 13.33
N ALA A 195 10.30 1.16 12.82
CA ALA A 195 11.05 1.68 11.66
C ALA A 195 12.48 2.10 12.05
N THR A 196 12.69 2.54 13.29
CA THR A 196 13.99 3.04 13.77
C THR A 196 15.01 1.91 14.07
N LYS A 197 14.56 0.69 14.26
CA LYS A 197 15.47 -0.45 14.53
C LYS A 197 16.21 -1.00 13.31
N ILE A 198 15.81 -0.62 12.10
CA ILE A 198 16.47 -1.06 10.86
C ILE A 198 17.64 -0.14 10.47
N GLU A 199 17.71 1.06 11.02
CA GLU A 199 18.78 2.05 10.71
C GLU A 199 20.08 1.84 11.50
N GLN A 200 20.16 0.88 12.43
CA GLN A 200 21.35 0.61 13.25
C GLN A 200 22.02 -0.72 12.92
N ILE A 201 22.21 -1.05 11.65
CA ILE A 201 23.21 -2.05 11.27
C ILE A 201 24.52 -1.29 11.07
N PRO A 202 25.54 -1.43 11.93
CA PRO A 202 26.82 -0.78 11.72
C PRO A 202 27.43 -1.34 10.43
N ILE A 203 27.80 -0.42 9.53
CA ILE A 203 28.67 -0.74 8.40
C ILE A 203 29.99 -1.19 9.04
N MET A 204 30.29 -2.47 8.97
CA MET A 204 31.60 -2.98 9.31
C MET A 204 32.59 -2.41 8.29
N GLU A 205 33.39 -1.43 8.74
CA GLU A 205 34.57 -0.98 8.01
C GLU A 205 35.53 -2.18 7.85
N ALA A 206 35.86 -2.49 6.60
CA ALA A 206 36.93 -3.41 6.24
C ALA A 206 38.13 -2.63 5.69
#